data_c27bff514214eb56a00cfe181eb5ba00
#
_entry.id   c27bff514214eb56a00cfe181eb5ba00
#
_cell.length_a   1.000
_cell.length_b   1.000
_cell.length_c   1.000
_cell.angle_alpha   90.00
_cell.angle_beta   90.00
_cell.angle_gamma   90.00
#
_symmetry.space_group_name_H-M   'P 1'
#
loop_
_entity.id
_entity.type
_entity.pdbx_description
1 polymer ?
#
loop_
_entity_poly.entity_id
_entity_poly.type
_entity_poly.pdbx_seq_one_letter_code
_entity_poly.pdbx_strand_id
1 'polypeptide(L)'
;SDVRFLMGEKAREDLIQHAIAQRAKALEQSYKDKFSQLEAMTEQRALGKVGMLALYEPDERKIKEEAILELKNGDETVLFVDLKLVYPQYSIYKFNIENDSSTNHVTIQDAKLFAIDENSGKKITLESAKEIPKRVEPRGMATGVIVVDNDKIDSNKQLMLEVLTDGGNVQAVW
;
A
#
# COMPACT_ATOMS: atom_id res chain seq x y z
N SER A 1 18.41 -26.68 58.42
CA SER A 1 18.53 -27.43 57.16
C SER A 1 17.57 -26.88 56.10
N ASP A 2 16.40 -26.36 56.47
CA ASP A 2 15.36 -25.88 55.55
C ASP A 2 15.75 -24.66 54.73
N VAL A 3 16.51 -23.70 55.34
CA VAL A 3 16.95 -22.48 54.67
C VAL A 3 17.94 -22.76 53.53
N ARG A 4 18.83 -23.75 53.67
CA ARG A 4 19.74 -24.17 52.60
C ARG A 4 19.05 -24.84 51.43
N PHE A 5 17.97 -25.57 51.70
CA PHE A 5 17.19 -26.24 50.66
C PHE A 5 16.40 -25.20 49.87
N LEU A 6 15.75 -24.21 50.51
CA LEU A 6 15.02 -23.14 49.88
C LEU A 6 15.92 -22.22 49.05
N MET A 7 17.16 -21.94 49.49
CA MET A 7 18.12 -21.18 48.67
C MET A 7 18.57 -21.97 47.43
N GLY A 8 18.70 -23.29 47.52
CA GLY A 8 19.01 -24.13 46.36
C GLY A 8 17.88 -24.18 45.33
N GLU A 9 16.64 -24.24 45.75
CA GLU A 9 15.47 -24.19 44.85
C GLU A 9 15.36 -22.83 44.15
N LYS A 10 15.51 -21.71 44.89
CA LYS A 10 15.50 -20.38 44.33
C LYS A 10 16.60 -20.16 43.30
N ALA A 11 17.82 -20.64 43.58
CA ALA A 11 18.94 -20.58 42.66
C ALA A 11 18.67 -21.40 41.37
N ARG A 12 18.01 -22.56 41.49
CA ARG A 12 17.56 -23.34 40.35
C ARG A 12 16.53 -22.65 39.50
N GLU A 13 15.56 -22.04 40.16
CA GLU A 13 14.48 -21.31 39.50
C GLU A 13 15.01 -20.09 38.74
N ASP A 14 15.95 -19.36 39.35
CA ASP A 14 16.63 -18.21 38.72
C ASP A 14 17.44 -18.66 37.49
N LEU A 15 18.14 -19.81 37.54
CA LEU A 15 18.87 -20.38 36.39
C LEU A 15 17.92 -20.78 35.26
N ILE A 16 16.77 -21.38 35.58
CA ILE A 16 15.76 -21.77 34.58
C ILE A 16 15.17 -20.52 33.94
N GLN A 17 14.81 -19.51 34.71
CA GLN A 17 14.28 -18.26 34.19
C GLN A 17 15.29 -17.53 33.28
N HIS A 18 16.57 -17.51 33.68
CA HIS A 18 17.64 -16.95 32.86
C HIS A 18 17.83 -17.71 31.54
N ALA A 19 17.79 -19.03 31.57
CA ALA A 19 17.89 -19.87 30.36
C ALA A 19 16.67 -19.65 29.42
N ILE A 20 15.48 -19.51 29.95
CA ILE A 20 14.27 -19.20 29.18
C ILE A 20 14.39 -17.82 28.53
N ALA A 21 14.84 -16.81 29.29
CA ALA A 21 15.02 -15.46 28.77
C ALA A 21 16.06 -15.40 27.64
N GLN A 22 17.18 -16.11 27.79
CA GLN A 22 18.20 -16.22 26.73
C GLN A 22 17.67 -16.90 25.48
N ARG A 23 16.92 -18.01 25.63
CA ARG A 23 16.29 -18.69 24.47
C ARG A 23 15.27 -17.82 23.78
N ALA A 24 14.43 -17.11 24.53
CA ALA A 24 13.45 -16.19 23.97
C ALA A 24 14.12 -15.08 23.16
N LYS A 25 15.21 -14.49 23.68
CA LYS A 25 16.00 -13.46 23.00
C LYS A 25 16.67 -13.98 21.73
N ALA A 26 17.25 -15.18 21.79
CA ALA A 26 17.87 -15.82 20.63
C ALA A 26 16.84 -16.13 19.53
N LEU A 27 15.67 -16.60 19.92
CA LEU A 27 14.55 -16.87 19.01
C LEU A 27 14.04 -15.59 18.34
N GLU A 28 13.86 -14.53 19.12
CA GLU A 28 13.46 -13.21 18.60
C GLU A 28 14.46 -12.67 17.57
N GLN A 29 15.77 -12.78 17.87
CA GLN A 29 16.82 -12.36 16.94
C GLN A 29 16.79 -13.19 15.65
N SER A 30 16.61 -14.51 15.75
CA SER A 30 16.49 -15.41 14.59
C SER A 30 15.30 -15.05 13.72
N TYR A 31 14.15 -14.68 14.30
CA TYR A 31 13.00 -14.22 13.53
C TYR A 31 13.24 -12.88 12.84
N LYS A 32 13.88 -11.92 13.52
CA LYS A 32 14.26 -10.63 12.92
C LYS A 32 15.18 -10.83 11.72
N ASP A 33 16.20 -11.68 11.85
CA ASP A 33 17.15 -11.97 10.77
C ASP A 33 16.45 -12.62 9.56
N LYS A 34 15.57 -13.61 9.81
CA LYS A 34 14.78 -14.24 8.74
C LYS A 34 13.85 -13.27 8.06
N PHE A 35 13.21 -12.38 8.83
CA PHE A 35 12.31 -11.37 8.29
C PHE A 35 13.06 -10.39 7.38
N SER A 36 14.22 -9.89 7.82
CA SER A 36 15.10 -9.01 7.01
C SER A 36 15.59 -9.69 5.74
N GLN A 37 15.91 -10.98 5.78
CA GLN A 37 16.29 -11.75 4.59
C GLN A 37 15.12 -11.88 3.60
N LEU A 38 13.91 -12.14 4.10
CA LEU A 38 12.71 -12.22 3.27
C LEU A 38 12.39 -10.90 2.62
N GLU A 39 12.50 -9.78 3.35
CA GLU A 39 12.33 -8.43 2.79
C GLU A 39 13.33 -8.16 1.67
N ALA A 40 14.62 -8.41 1.89
CA ALA A 40 15.66 -8.21 0.88
C ALA A 40 15.43 -9.08 -0.37
N MET A 41 15.02 -10.34 -0.20
CA MET A 41 14.66 -11.22 -1.33
C MET A 41 13.43 -10.73 -2.09
N THR A 42 12.43 -10.18 -1.38
CA THR A 42 11.22 -9.61 -1.98
C THR A 42 11.55 -8.36 -2.79
N GLU A 43 12.38 -7.48 -2.27
CA GLU A 43 12.86 -6.29 -2.99
C GLU A 43 13.64 -6.66 -4.25
N GLN A 44 14.56 -7.62 -4.18
CA GLN A 44 15.31 -8.10 -5.35
C GLN A 44 14.41 -8.70 -6.42
N ARG A 45 13.39 -9.47 -6.01
CA ARG A 45 12.39 -10.01 -6.95
C ARG A 45 11.56 -8.91 -7.59
N ALA A 46 11.16 -7.90 -6.82
CA ALA A 46 10.42 -6.75 -7.33
C ALA A 46 11.26 -5.96 -8.34
N LEU A 47 12.53 -5.69 -8.05
CA LEU A 47 13.46 -5.04 -8.98
C LEU A 47 13.66 -5.85 -10.26
N GLY A 48 13.78 -7.18 -10.15
CA GLY A 48 13.86 -8.07 -11.31
C GLY A 48 12.60 -7.99 -12.18
N LYS A 49 11.41 -7.96 -11.60
CA LYS A 49 10.15 -7.78 -12.33
C LYS A 49 10.07 -6.43 -13.02
N VAL A 50 10.47 -5.35 -12.33
CA VAL A 50 10.54 -4.00 -12.93
C VAL A 50 11.52 -3.98 -14.10
N GLY A 51 12.69 -4.61 -13.96
CA GLY A 51 13.67 -4.74 -15.04
C GLY A 51 13.11 -5.50 -16.25
N MET A 52 12.35 -6.57 -16.02
CA MET A 52 11.67 -7.30 -17.10
C MET A 52 10.59 -6.45 -17.78
N LEU A 53 9.81 -5.69 -17.02
CA LEU A 53 8.80 -4.77 -17.59
C LEU A 53 9.44 -3.70 -18.47
N ALA A 54 10.63 -3.21 -18.10
CA ALA A 54 11.34 -2.20 -18.88
C ALA A 54 11.80 -2.69 -20.29
N LEU A 55 11.79 -4.00 -20.53
CA LEU A 55 12.10 -4.57 -21.85
C LEU A 55 10.91 -4.53 -22.81
N TYR A 56 9.72 -4.21 -22.35
CA TYR A 56 8.51 -4.14 -23.15
C TYR A 56 8.07 -2.69 -23.32
N GLU A 57 7.63 -2.33 -24.52
CA GLU A 57 6.89 -1.10 -24.75
C GLU A 57 5.44 -1.32 -24.29
N PRO A 58 4.94 -0.52 -23.34
CA PRO A 58 3.55 -0.65 -22.93
C PRO A 58 2.58 -0.10 -23.98
N ASP A 59 1.39 -0.67 -24.05
CA ASP A 59 0.26 -0.03 -24.74
C ASP A 59 -0.26 1.10 -23.84
N GLU A 60 -0.09 2.34 -24.28
CA GLU A 60 -0.53 3.52 -23.56
C GLU A 60 -1.99 3.84 -23.86
N ARG A 61 -2.80 3.90 -22.81
CA ARG A 61 -4.21 4.29 -22.91
C ARG A 61 -4.45 5.50 -22.02
N LYS A 62 -4.85 6.60 -22.64
CA LYS A 62 -5.24 7.81 -21.91
C LYS A 62 -6.60 7.57 -21.24
N ILE A 63 -6.64 7.82 -19.94
CA ILE A 63 -7.84 7.94 -19.14
C ILE A 63 -7.95 9.44 -18.83
N LYS A 64 -9.08 10.05 -18.93
CA LYS A 64 -9.26 11.49 -18.67
C LYS A 64 -10.40 11.66 -17.66
N GLU A 65 -10.25 10.98 -16.53
CA GLU A 65 -11.24 11.07 -15.47
C GLU A 65 -10.76 12.00 -14.37
N GLU A 66 -11.70 12.83 -13.93
CA GLU A 66 -11.51 13.81 -12.87
C GLU A 66 -12.60 13.63 -11.82
N ALA A 67 -12.21 13.67 -10.56
CA ALA A 67 -13.15 13.66 -9.44
C ALA A 67 -12.73 14.71 -8.41
N ILE A 68 -13.71 15.43 -7.88
CA ILE A 68 -13.51 16.53 -6.94
C ILE A 68 -14.10 16.16 -5.59
N LEU A 69 -13.32 16.36 -4.53
CA LEU A 69 -13.76 16.32 -3.15
C LEU A 69 -13.75 17.74 -2.60
N GLU A 70 -14.93 18.31 -2.40
CA GLU A 70 -15.08 19.59 -1.71
C GLU A 70 -14.98 19.39 -0.19
N LEU A 71 -14.10 20.13 0.46
CA LEU A 71 -13.89 20.10 1.89
C LEU A 71 -14.82 21.09 2.59
N LYS A 72 -15.03 20.90 3.90
CA LYS A 72 -15.93 21.74 4.71
C LYS A 72 -15.53 23.23 4.74
N ASN A 73 -14.27 23.54 4.51
CA ASN A 73 -13.73 24.91 4.46
C ASN A 73 -13.78 25.53 3.07
N GLY A 74 -14.35 24.83 2.08
CA GLY A 74 -14.44 25.27 0.69
C GLY A 74 -13.20 24.99 -0.16
N ASP A 75 -12.15 24.41 0.40
CA ASP A 75 -11.00 23.94 -0.38
C ASP A 75 -11.38 22.66 -1.14
N GLU A 76 -10.68 22.37 -2.23
CA GLU A 76 -10.92 21.21 -3.06
C GLU A 76 -9.70 20.29 -3.11
N THR A 77 -9.96 19.00 -3.15
CA THR A 77 -8.98 17.96 -3.51
C THR A 77 -9.43 17.33 -4.81
N VAL A 78 -8.61 17.38 -5.83
CA VAL A 78 -8.94 16.87 -7.16
C VAL A 78 -8.11 15.64 -7.47
N LEU A 79 -8.78 14.55 -7.84
CA LEU A 79 -8.18 13.33 -8.31
C LEU A 79 -8.26 13.27 -9.85
N PHE A 80 -7.13 13.17 -10.50
CA PHE A 80 -7.03 12.92 -11.93
C PHE A 80 -6.52 11.52 -12.18
N VAL A 81 -7.24 10.73 -12.96
CA VAL A 81 -6.75 9.45 -13.48
C VAL A 81 -6.34 9.67 -14.93
N ASP A 82 -5.03 9.68 -15.17
CA ASP A 82 -4.48 10.17 -16.44
C ASP A 82 -4.22 9.07 -17.45
N LEU A 83 -3.64 7.96 -17.00
CA LEU A 83 -2.97 7.03 -17.90
C LEU A 83 -3.05 5.59 -17.38
N LYS A 84 -3.30 4.68 -18.32
CA LYS A 84 -3.09 3.25 -18.15
C LYS A 84 -1.96 2.79 -19.06
N LEU A 85 -0.94 2.15 -18.48
CA LEU A 85 0.10 1.44 -19.22
C LEU A 85 -0.18 -0.05 -19.15
N VAL A 86 -0.36 -0.69 -20.30
CA VAL A 86 -0.67 -2.12 -20.39
C VAL A 86 0.58 -2.88 -20.82
N TYR A 87 1.07 -3.72 -19.92
CA TYR A 87 2.14 -4.69 -20.15
C TYR A 87 1.54 -6.10 -20.32
N PRO A 88 2.31 -7.11 -20.75
CA PRO A 88 1.76 -8.46 -20.98
C PRO A 88 1.08 -9.09 -19.77
N GLN A 89 1.57 -8.85 -18.56
CA GLN A 89 1.06 -9.44 -17.31
C GLN A 89 0.39 -8.44 -16.38
N TYR A 90 0.74 -7.16 -16.48
CA TYR A 90 0.32 -6.12 -15.54
C TYR A 90 -0.21 -4.89 -16.26
N SER A 91 -1.13 -4.20 -15.62
CA SER A 91 -1.51 -2.83 -15.97
C SER A 91 -1.11 -1.89 -14.86
N ILE A 92 -0.60 -0.72 -15.24
CA ILE A 92 -0.23 0.35 -14.32
C ILE A 92 -1.17 1.52 -14.56
N TYR A 93 -1.85 1.95 -13.50
CA TYR A 93 -2.70 3.13 -13.51
C TYR A 93 -1.96 4.27 -12.83
N LYS A 94 -1.77 5.37 -13.55
CA LYS A 94 -1.20 6.61 -13.03
C LYS A 94 -2.32 7.57 -12.67
N PHE A 95 -2.21 8.16 -11.49
CA PHE A 95 -3.13 9.19 -11.03
C PHE A 95 -2.37 10.35 -10.39
N ASN A 96 -2.99 11.52 -10.38
CA ASN A 96 -2.49 12.71 -9.71
C ASN A 96 -3.53 13.20 -8.73
N ILE A 97 -3.06 13.75 -7.61
CA ILE A 97 -3.89 14.40 -6.61
C ILE A 97 -3.44 15.83 -6.50
N GLU A 98 -4.33 16.75 -6.75
CA GLU A 98 -4.11 18.18 -6.61
C GLU A 98 -4.80 18.70 -5.35
N ASN A 99 -4.10 19.54 -4.62
CA ASN A 99 -4.60 20.22 -3.44
C ASN A 99 -4.79 21.71 -3.74
N ASP A 100 -6.02 22.17 -3.85
CA ASP A 100 -6.33 23.56 -4.14
C ASP A 100 -6.23 24.49 -2.91
N SER A 101 -6.09 23.95 -1.71
CA SER A 101 -5.89 24.75 -0.50
C SER A 101 -4.64 25.61 -0.59
N SER A 102 -4.76 26.86 -0.16
CA SER A 102 -3.60 27.77 -0.08
C SER A 102 -2.78 27.60 1.19
N THR A 103 -3.32 26.95 2.22
CA THR A 103 -2.74 26.89 3.56
C THR A 103 -2.60 25.49 4.13
N ASN A 104 -3.49 24.58 3.76
CA ASN A 104 -3.55 23.25 4.36
C ASN A 104 -2.98 22.19 3.41
N HIS A 105 -2.20 21.27 3.93
CA HIS A 105 -1.83 20.07 3.19
C HIS A 105 -2.94 19.03 3.25
N VAL A 106 -2.94 18.11 2.31
CA VAL A 106 -3.79 16.92 2.27
C VAL A 106 -2.95 15.70 2.59
N THR A 107 -3.36 14.91 3.58
CA THR A 107 -2.72 13.62 3.92
C THR A 107 -3.45 12.50 3.21
N ILE A 108 -2.71 11.67 2.46
CA ILE A 108 -3.26 10.52 1.77
C ILE A 108 -3.04 9.29 2.65
N GLN A 109 -4.11 8.62 3.00
CA GLN A 109 -4.10 7.45 3.88
C GLN A 109 -4.01 6.14 3.09
N ASP A 110 -4.75 6.05 1.98
CA ASP A 110 -4.78 4.87 1.13
C ASP A 110 -5.30 5.20 -0.27
N ALA A 111 -5.06 4.28 -1.22
CA ALA A 111 -5.67 4.26 -2.53
C ALA A 111 -6.06 2.83 -2.88
N LYS A 112 -7.26 2.63 -3.42
CA LYS A 112 -7.79 1.31 -3.76
C LYS A 112 -8.42 1.33 -5.15
N LEU A 113 -8.17 0.27 -5.91
CA LEU A 113 -8.83 0.06 -7.20
C LEU A 113 -9.92 -1.00 -7.04
N PHE A 114 -11.08 -0.71 -7.59
CA PHE A 114 -12.24 -1.60 -7.60
C PHE A 114 -12.71 -1.87 -9.02
N ALA A 115 -13.21 -3.08 -9.24
CA ALA A 115 -14.07 -3.37 -10.38
C ALA A 115 -15.53 -3.22 -9.95
N ILE A 116 -16.34 -2.55 -10.76
CA ILE A 116 -17.76 -2.36 -10.53
C ILE A 116 -18.55 -3.25 -11.48
N ASP A 117 -19.39 -4.08 -10.92
CA ASP A 117 -20.36 -4.85 -11.69
C ASP A 117 -21.53 -3.92 -12.06
N GLU A 118 -21.69 -3.65 -13.35
CA GLU A 118 -22.69 -2.69 -13.86
C GLU A 118 -24.15 -3.10 -13.54
N ASN A 119 -24.40 -4.42 -13.44
CA ASN A 119 -25.75 -4.93 -13.22
C ASN A 119 -26.17 -4.85 -11.76
N SER A 120 -25.24 -5.16 -10.84
CA SER A 120 -25.52 -5.22 -9.40
C SER A 120 -25.00 -4.01 -8.62
N GLY A 121 -24.15 -3.17 -9.23
CA GLY A 121 -23.44 -2.07 -8.56
C GLY A 121 -22.42 -2.56 -7.52
N LYS A 122 -22.15 -3.87 -7.48
CA LYS A 122 -21.24 -4.47 -6.49
C LYS A 122 -19.80 -4.08 -6.80
N LYS A 123 -19.12 -3.56 -5.79
CA LYS A 123 -17.69 -3.25 -5.84
C LYS A 123 -16.88 -4.45 -5.40
N ILE A 124 -15.88 -4.81 -6.22
CA ILE A 124 -14.93 -5.87 -5.94
C ILE A 124 -13.55 -5.23 -5.85
N THR A 125 -12.89 -5.30 -4.70
CA THR A 125 -11.54 -4.78 -4.53
C THR A 125 -10.56 -5.60 -5.38
N LEU A 126 -9.79 -4.91 -6.21
CA LEU A 126 -8.71 -5.51 -6.97
C LEU A 126 -7.44 -5.48 -6.12
N GLU A 127 -6.89 -6.65 -5.83
CA GLU A 127 -5.60 -6.75 -5.17
C GLU A 127 -4.52 -6.13 -6.05
N SER A 128 -3.78 -5.19 -5.51
CA SER A 128 -2.83 -4.38 -6.26
C SER A 128 -1.60 -4.03 -5.45
N ALA A 129 -0.47 -3.90 -6.13
CA ALA A 129 0.69 -3.18 -5.60
C ALA A 129 0.51 -1.70 -5.89
N LYS A 130 1.01 -0.84 -5.01
CA LYS A 130 0.83 0.61 -5.14
C LYS A 130 2.00 1.38 -4.56
N GLU A 131 2.26 2.52 -5.17
CA GLU A 131 3.10 3.58 -4.62
C GLU A 131 2.26 4.84 -4.59
N ILE A 132 1.98 5.33 -3.39
CA ILE A 132 1.12 6.49 -3.16
C ILE A 132 1.87 7.58 -2.40
N PRO A 133 1.69 8.86 -2.78
CA PRO A 133 2.23 9.96 -2.00
C PRO A 133 1.54 9.99 -0.64
N LYS A 134 2.30 10.31 0.41
CA LYS A 134 1.74 10.42 1.77
C LYS A 134 1.07 11.75 2.02
N ARG A 135 1.49 12.78 1.29
CA ARG A 135 1.08 14.16 1.53
C ARG A 135 1.12 14.96 0.25
N VAL A 136 0.16 15.86 0.08
CA VAL A 136 0.13 16.87 -0.97
C VAL A 136 0.18 18.24 -0.33
N GLU A 137 1.19 19.03 -0.65
CA GLU A 137 1.38 20.36 -0.10
C GLU A 137 0.32 21.34 -0.62
N PRO A 138 0.12 22.49 0.07
CA PRO A 138 -0.77 23.53 -0.40
C PRO A 138 -0.43 23.99 -1.83
N ARG A 139 -1.45 24.13 -2.68
CA ARG A 139 -1.29 24.45 -4.11
C ARG A 139 -0.38 23.47 -4.87
N GLY A 140 -0.21 22.26 -4.33
CA GLY A 140 0.64 21.23 -4.90
C GLY A 140 -0.11 20.12 -5.59
N MET A 141 0.66 19.31 -6.31
CA MET A 141 0.20 18.07 -6.94
C MET A 141 1.15 16.95 -6.61
N ALA A 142 0.63 15.76 -6.41
CA ALA A 142 1.43 14.57 -6.19
C ALA A 142 0.92 13.41 -7.05
N THR A 143 1.83 12.58 -7.52
CA THR A 143 1.54 11.44 -8.39
C THR A 143 1.59 10.13 -7.63
N GLY A 144 0.62 9.26 -7.88
CA GLY A 144 0.61 7.88 -7.42
C GLY A 144 0.44 6.90 -8.58
N VAL A 145 0.77 5.64 -8.32
CA VAL A 145 0.59 4.54 -9.25
C VAL A 145 -0.01 3.33 -8.56
N ILE A 146 -0.86 2.59 -9.29
CA ILE A 146 -1.41 1.30 -8.88
C ILE A 146 -1.09 0.29 -9.97
N VAL A 147 -0.57 -0.87 -9.56
CA VAL A 147 -0.21 -1.98 -10.44
C VAL A 147 -1.11 -3.16 -10.16
N VAL A 148 -1.76 -3.68 -11.19
CA VAL A 148 -2.72 -4.79 -11.09
C VAL A 148 -2.37 -5.86 -12.11
N ASP A 149 -2.52 -7.13 -11.73
CA ASP A 149 -2.43 -8.26 -12.66
C ASP A 149 -3.56 -8.16 -13.70
N ASN A 150 -3.23 -8.33 -14.97
CA ASN A 150 -4.21 -8.27 -16.06
C ASN A 150 -5.31 -9.32 -15.92
N ASP A 151 -4.99 -10.48 -15.35
CA ASP A 151 -5.95 -11.56 -15.11
C ASP A 151 -7.07 -11.17 -14.12
N LYS A 152 -6.83 -10.14 -13.30
CA LYS A 152 -7.82 -9.62 -12.34
C LYS A 152 -8.71 -8.53 -12.92
N ILE A 153 -8.39 -8.03 -14.13
CA ILE A 153 -9.12 -6.96 -14.78
C ILE A 153 -10.09 -7.57 -15.78
N ASP A 154 -11.37 -7.45 -15.52
CA ASP A 154 -12.43 -7.79 -16.46
C ASP A 154 -12.70 -6.57 -17.35
N SER A 155 -12.48 -6.70 -18.66
CA SER A 155 -12.68 -5.63 -19.64
C SER A 155 -14.13 -5.16 -19.77
N ASN A 156 -15.07 -5.95 -19.26
CA ASN A 156 -16.51 -5.63 -19.29
C ASN A 156 -17.00 -4.92 -18.01
N LYS A 157 -16.11 -4.63 -17.08
CA LYS A 157 -16.45 -3.93 -15.84
C LYS A 157 -15.85 -2.54 -15.82
N GLN A 158 -16.61 -1.60 -15.27
CA GLN A 158 -16.07 -0.30 -14.94
C GLN A 158 -15.05 -0.42 -13.81
N LEU A 159 -14.06 0.44 -13.83
CA LEU A 159 -13.08 0.55 -12.76
C LEU A 159 -13.35 1.81 -11.94
N MET A 160 -13.04 1.75 -10.67
CA MET A 160 -13.11 2.88 -9.76
C MET A 160 -11.83 2.97 -8.96
N LEU A 161 -11.17 4.11 -9.01
CA LEU A 161 -10.10 4.46 -8.11
C LEU A 161 -10.67 5.29 -6.95
N GLU A 162 -10.50 4.80 -5.75
CA GLU A 162 -10.83 5.53 -4.52
C GLU A 162 -9.54 5.93 -3.82
N VAL A 163 -9.39 7.21 -3.52
CA VAL A 163 -8.30 7.73 -2.70
C VAL A 163 -8.87 8.24 -1.39
N LEU A 164 -8.37 7.67 -0.29
CA LEU A 164 -8.74 8.02 1.06
C LEU A 164 -7.80 9.11 1.57
N THR A 165 -8.36 10.25 1.92
CA THR A 165 -7.62 11.38 2.51
C THR A 165 -8.12 11.70 3.91
N ASP A 166 -7.42 12.55 4.63
CA ASP A 166 -7.86 13.11 5.92
C ASP A 166 -9.12 13.98 5.81
N GLY A 167 -9.44 14.48 4.62
CA GLY A 167 -10.66 15.24 4.32
C GLY A 167 -11.85 14.42 3.85
N GLY A 168 -11.64 13.14 3.48
CA GLY A 168 -12.67 12.25 2.94
C GLY A 168 -12.17 11.41 1.78
N ASN A 169 -13.09 10.72 1.12
CA ASN A 169 -12.78 9.86 -0.03
C ASN A 169 -13.09 10.58 -1.33
N VAL A 170 -12.16 10.55 -2.27
CA VAL A 170 -12.38 10.98 -3.64
C VAL A 170 -12.38 9.76 -4.56
N GLN A 171 -13.33 9.68 -5.47
CA GLN A 171 -13.57 8.49 -6.30
C GLN A 171 -13.70 8.91 -7.77
N ALA A 172 -12.89 8.31 -8.63
CA ALA A 172 -12.99 8.42 -10.08
C ALA A 172 -13.41 7.08 -10.69
N VAL A 173 -14.34 7.11 -11.65
CA VAL A 173 -14.91 5.90 -12.29
C VAL A 173 -14.77 6.01 -13.80
N TRP A 174 -14.30 4.94 -14.46
CA TRP A 174 -14.16 4.87 -15.92
C TRP A 174 -14.43 3.49 -16.49
#